data_5c6068fa963b9f30915153308938aadd
#
_entry.id   5c6068fa963b9f30915153308938aadd
#
_cell.length_a   1.000
_cell.length_b   1.000
_cell.length_c   1.000
_cell.angle_alpha   90.00
_cell.angle_beta   90.00
_cell.angle_gamma   90.00
#
_symmetry.space_group_name_H-M   'P 1'
#
loop_
_entity.id
_entity.type
_entity.pdbx_description
1 polymer ?
#
loop_
_entity_poly.entity_id
_entity_poly.type
_entity_poly.pdbx_seq_one_letter_code
_entity_poly.pdbx_strand_id
1 'polypeptide(L)'
;MLLTGKNGAGKTTLIRAIAGLLDPEEGQVFWRGAPARERRNEYHAELAYLGHEPPLKGDLSACENLKYSIGIRRPVTTAEIDTALTRTGAITFADRAVRMLSAGQRRRVALAGVLLANAVLWLLDEPTTNLDADGQQLVRELIAEHLARAGLVVAAVHHPLPLPAEQLVTLEL
;
A
#
# COMPACT_ATOMS: atom_id res chain seq x y z
N MET A 1 -8.27 6.83 -7.46
CA MET A 1 -8.84 6.00 -8.53
C MET A 1 -9.08 4.60 -7.98
N LEU A 2 -10.25 4.02 -8.24
CA LEU A 2 -10.53 2.61 -7.97
C LEU A 2 -10.50 1.82 -9.29
N LEU A 3 -9.81 0.69 -9.26
CA LEU A 3 -9.79 -0.29 -10.34
C LEU A 3 -10.76 -1.41 -9.97
N THR A 4 -11.80 -1.59 -10.78
CA THR A 4 -12.83 -2.63 -10.61
C THR A 4 -12.79 -3.59 -11.79
N GLY A 5 -13.47 -4.72 -11.69
CA GLY A 5 -13.53 -5.73 -12.74
C GLY A 5 -13.35 -7.15 -12.21
N LYS A 6 -13.58 -8.14 -13.07
CA LYS A 6 -13.49 -9.57 -12.72
C LYS A 6 -12.06 -9.98 -12.36
N ASN A 7 -11.94 -11.15 -11.72
CA ASN A 7 -10.62 -11.74 -11.49
C ASN A 7 -9.95 -12.02 -12.84
N GLY A 8 -8.67 -11.69 -12.96
CA GLY A 8 -7.93 -11.83 -14.22
C GLY A 8 -8.09 -10.67 -15.21
N ALA A 9 -8.90 -9.64 -14.93
CA ALA A 9 -9.10 -8.48 -15.81
C ALA A 9 -7.87 -7.56 -15.97
N GLY A 10 -6.78 -7.80 -15.24
CA GLY A 10 -5.56 -7.01 -15.38
C GLY A 10 -5.34 -5.95 -14.30
N LYS A 11 -6.19 -5.86 -13.25
CA LYS A 11 -6.05 -4.85 -12.16
C LYS A 11 -4.66 -4.84 -11.52
N THR A 12 -4.18 -6.01 -11.08
CA THR A 12 -2.83 -6.17 -10.52
C THR A 12 -1.74 -5.82 -11.53
N THR A 13 -1.92 -6.21 -12.81
CA THR A 13 -0.98 -5.89 -13.89
C THR A 13 -0.87 -4.39 -14.08
N LEU A 14 -1.99 -3.68 -14.13
CA LEU A 14 -2.01 -2.21 -14.25
C LEU A 14 -1.35 -1.54 -13.03
N ILE A 15 -1.66 -1.97 -11.81
CA ILE A 15 -0.99 -1.45 -10.61
C ILE A 15 0.52 -1.68 -10.67
N ARG A 16 0.98 -2.86 -11.09
CA ARG A 16 2.41 -3.16 -11.24
C ARG A 16 3.08 -2.32 -12.33
N ALA A 17 2.38 -2.06 -13.43
CA ALA A 17 2.87 -1.17 -14.48
C ALA A 17 3.00 0.28 -13.96
N ILE A 18 1.98 0.78 -13.23
CA ILE A 18 2.06 2.09 -12.59
C ILE A 18 3.20 2.12 -11.56
N ALA A 19 3.40 1.05 -10.79
CA ALA A 19 4.49 0.96 -9.81
C ALA A 19 5.89 0.89 -10.46
N GLY A 20 6.00 0.75 -11.78
CA GLY A 20 7.26 0.54 -12.49
C GLY A 20 7.89 -0.84 -12.21
N LEU A 21 7.08 -1.81 -11.79
CA LEU A 21 7.47 -3.21 -11.57
C LEU A 21 7.25 -4.08 -12.81
N LEU A 22 6.54 -3.55 -13.79
CA LEU A 22 6.27 -4.17 -15.09
C LEU A 22 6.32 -3.07 -16.15
N ASP A 23 7.05 -3.32 -17.23
CA ASP A 23 7.04 -2.41 -18.38
C ASP A 23 5.77 -2.66 -19.20
N PRO A 24 4.97 -1.61 -19.51
CA PRO A 24 3.80 -1.75 -20.37
C PRO A 24 4.24 -2.05 -21.81
N GLU A 25 3.49 -2.88 -22.53
CA GLU A 25 3.72 -3.16 -23.95
C GLU A 25 3.53 -1.89 -24.79
N GLU A 26 2.52 -1.08 -24.44
CA GLU A 26 2.24 0.21 -25.06
C GLU A 26 1.95 1.28 -24.01
N GLY A 27 2.21 2.53 -24.36
CA GLY A 27 1.98 3.68 -23.48
C GLY A 27 3.10 3.92 -22.48
N GLN A 28 2.89 4.88 -21.62
CA GLN A 28 3.86 5.31 -20.60
C GLN A 28 3.13 5.81 -19.35
N VAL A 29 3.80 5.67 -18.21
CA VAL A 29 3.37 6.29 -16.95
C VAL A 29 4.07 7.65 -16.82
N PHE A 30 3.28 8.69 -16.60
CA PHE A 30 3.79 10.05 -16.34
C PHE A 30 3.56 10.40 -14.88
N TRP A 31 4.56 11.00 -14.26
CA TRP A 31 4.50 11.55 -12.91
C TRP A 31 5.01 12.98 -12.94
N ARG A 32 4.21 13.93 -12.43
CA ARG A 32 4.57 15.38 -12.44
C ARG A 32 5.06 15.89 -13.80
N GLY A 33 4.41 15.43 -14.89
CA GLY A 33 4.70 15.88 -16.25
C GLY A 33 5.93 15.25 -16.92
N ALA A 34 6.61 14.29 -16.26
CA ALA A 34 7.74 13.57 -16.84
C ALA A 34 7.47 12.05 -16.86
N PRO A 35 8.03 11.29 -17.81
CA PRO A 35 7.96 9.85 -17.78
C PRO A 35 8.55 9.29 -16.48
N ALA A 36 7.78 8.49 -15.74
CA ALA A 36 8.19 7.97 -14.44
C ALA A 36 9.49 7.15 -14.51
N ARG A 37 9.72 6.46 -15.62
CA ARG A 37 10.94 5.67 -15.85
C ARG A 37 12.22 6.50 -15.98
N GLU A 38 12.12 7.76 -16.44
CA GLU A 38 13.27 8.66 -16.57
C GLU A 38 13.70 9.24 -15.23
N ARG A 39 12.76 9.33 -14.27
CA ARG A 39 13.00 9.83 -12.91
C ARG A 39 12.64 8.79 -11.86
N ARG A 40 13.10 7.56 -12.07
CA ARG A 40 12.70 6.39 -11.28
C ARG A 40 12.89 6.57 -9.78
N ASN A 41 14.01 7.13 -9.36
CA ASN A 41 14.31 7.33 -7.94
C ASN A 41 13.36 8.37 -7.30
N GLU A 42 13.09 9.47 -7.99
CA GLU A 42 12.17 10.52 -7.53
C GLU A 42 10.75 9.96 -7.45
N TYR A 43 10.31 9.25 -8.49
CA TYR A 43 9.00 8.62 -8.54
C TYR A 43 8.80 7.60 -7.40
N HIS A 44 9.76 6.69 -7.22
CA HIS A 44 9.67 5.68 -6.16
C HIS A 44 9.80 6.27 -4.76
N ALA A 45 10.46 7.42 -4.58
CA ALA A 45 10.48 8.10 -3.29
C ALA A 45 9.09 8.62 -2.87
N GLU A 46 8.23 8.95 -3.83
CA GLU A 46 6.87 9.43 -3.61
C GLU A 46 5.79 8.33 -3.66
N LEU A 47 6.18 7.06 -3.80
CA LEU A 47 5.28 5.93 -4.00
C LEU A 47 5.35 4.93 -2.83
N ALA A 48 4.18 4.50 -2.33
CA ALA A 48 4.02 3.33 -1.49
C ALA A 48 3.21 2.26 -2.22
N TYR A 49 3.73 1.04 -2.25
CA TYR A 49 3.06 -0.09 -2.91
C TYR A 49 2.71 -1.19 -1.91
N LEU A 50 1.44 -1.58 -1.90
CA LEU A 50 0.94 -2.75 -1.18
C LEU A 50 0.45 -3.77 -2.21
N GLY A 51 1.25 -4.79 -2.47
CA GLY A 51 0.89 -5.89 -3.35
C GLY A 51 -0.14 -6.86 -2.73
N HIS A 52 -0.62 -7.79 -3.54
CA HIS A 52 -1.53 -8.84 -3.07
C HIS A 52 -0.89 -9.65 -1.93
N GLU A 53 0.37 -10.07 -2.09
CA GLU A 53 1.17 -10.66 -1.02
C GLU A 53 2.10 -9.61 -0.41
N PRO A 54 2.04 -9.38 0.92
CA PRO A 54 2.97 -8.48 1.58
C PRO A 54 4.41 -8.97 1.48
N PRO A 55 5.39 -8.14 1.08
CA PRO A 55 6.79 -8.52 0.92
C PRO A 55 7.51 -8.60 2.29
N LEU A 56 6.98 -9.39 3.21
CA LEU A 56 7.50 -9.53 4.57
C LEU A 56 8.41 -10.75 4.69
N LYS A 57 9.55 -10.57 5.35
CA LYS A 57 10.50 -11.64 5.66
C LYS A 57 10.00 -12.46 6.85
N GLY A 58 9.75 -13.75 6.65
CA GLY A 58 9.11 -14.62 7.64
C GLY A 58 9.87 -14.76 8.96
N ASP A 59 11.19 -14.74 8.92
CA ASP A 59 12.06 -14.93 10.08
C ASP A 59 12.28 -13.67 10.92
N LEU A 60 11.99 -12.49 10.35
CA LEU A 60 12.02 -11.23 11.07
C LEU A 60 10.71 -10.98 11.80
N SER A 61 10.76 -10.25 12.91
CA SER A 61 9.56 -9.72 13.57
C SER A 61 8.87 -8.65 12.72
N ALA A 62 7.65 -8.27 13.09
CA ALA A 62 6.94 -7.18 12.42
C ALA A 62 7.73 -5.86 12.50
N CYS A 63 8.27 -5.53 13.68
CA CYS A 63 9.09 -4.35 13.91
C CYS A 63 10.36 -4.37 13.06
N GLU A 64 11.10 -5.49 13.05
CA GLU A 64 12.32 -5.65 12.25
C GLU A 64 12.06 -5.56 10.75
N ASN A 65 10.94 -6.11 10.25
CA ASN A 65 10.53 -5.98 8.86
C ASN A 65 10.34 -4.51 8.47
N LEU A 66 9.64 -3.74 9.29
CA LEU A 66 9.41 -2.32 9.02
C LEU A 66 10.71 -1.52 9.10
N LYS A 67 11.52 -1.76 10.11
CA LYS A 67 12.84 -1.12 10.26
C LYS A 67 13.73 -1.40 9.05
N TYR A 68 13.74 -2.64 8.56
CA TYR A 68 14.51 -3.03 7.38
C TYR A 68 13.97 -2.37 6.11
N SER A 69 12.67 -2.53 5.82
CA SER A 69 12.07 -2.09 4.55
C SER A 69 12.07 -0.56 4.40
N ILE A 70 11.80 0.16 5.48
CA ILE A 70 11.81 1.63 5.47
C ILE A 70 13.23 2.16 5.59
N GLY A 71 14.09 1.50 6.39
CA GLY A 71 15.48 1.90 6.59
C GLY A 71 16.34 1.94 5.33
N ILE A 72 16.00 1.16 4.31
CA ILE A 72 16.63 1.23 2.98
C ILE A 72 16.30 2.55 2.28
N ARG A 73 15.14 3.15 2.55
CA ARG A 73 14.65 4.36 1.87
C ARG A 73 14.98 5.64 2.63
N ARG A 74 14.86 5.60 3.95
CA ARG A 74 15.12 6.72 4.86
C ARG A 74 15.40 6.23 6.28
N PRO A 75 16.06 7.02 7.11
CA PRO A 75 16.10 6.75 8.55
C PRO A 75 14.68 6.64 9.12
N VAL A 76 14.47 5.68 10.01
CA VAL A 76 13.20 5.49 10.73
C VAL A 76 13.49 5.21 12.19
N THR A 77 12.75 5.86 13.08
CA THR A 77 12.86 5.69 14.53
C THR A 77 11.92 4.60 15.02
N THR A 78 12.23 4.03 16.19
CA THR A 78 11.35 3.06 16.86
C THR A 78 9.98 3.69 17.15
N ALA A 79 9.94 4.94 17.57
CA ALA A 79 8.69 5.64 17.87
C ALA A 79 7.78 5.80 16.64
N GLU A 80 8.34 6.04 15.45
CA GLU A 80 7.57 6.06 14.20
C GLU A 80 6.98 4.68 13.88
N ILE A 81 7.78 3.61 14.07
CA ILE A 81 7.34 2.23 13.84
C ILE A 81 6.21 1.87 14.82
N ASP A 82 6.38 2.15 16.12
CA ASP A 82 5.38 1.87 17.16
C ASP A 82 4.06 2.62 16.87
N THR A 83 4.16 3.88 16.44
CA THR A 83 3.00 4.68 16.03
C THR A 83 2.26 4.04 14.86
N ALA A 84 2.98 3.63 13.82
CA ALA A 84 2.38 3.00 12.65
C ALA A 84 1.76 1.62 12.98
N LEU A 85 2.44 0.81 13.78
CA LEU A 85 1.92 -0.49 14.27
C LEU A 85 0.68 -0.31 15.15
N THR A 86 0.67 0.71 16.01
CA THR A 86 -0.50 1.04 16.85
C THR A 86 -1.68 1.43 15.97
N ARG A 87 -1.47 2.30 14.99
CA ARG A 87 -2.54 2.73 14.06
C ARG A 87 -3.14 1.59 13.25
N THR A 88 -2.34 0.58 12.91
CA THR A 88 -2.83 -0.59 12.17
C THR A 88 -3.28 -1.74 13.07
N GLY A 89 -3.27 -1.56 14.40
CA GLY A 89 -3.61 -2.60 15.38
C GLY A 89 -2.61 -3.75 15.40
N ALA A 90 -1.37 -3.52 14.97
CA ALA A 90 -0.32 -4.53 14.88
C ALA A 90 0.68 -4.49 16.04
N ILE A 91 0.59 -3.52 16.93
CA ILE A 91 1.55 -3.32 18.03
C ILE A 91 1.60 -4.51 18.99
N THR A 92 0.50 -5.20 19.23
CA THR A 92 0.41 -6.34 20.17
C THR A 92 1.19 -7.58 19.69
N PHE A 93 1.62 -7.61 18.46
CA PHE A 93 2.45 -8.69 17.88
C PHE A 93 3.69 -8.14 17.15
N ALA A 94 4.13 -6.93 17.50
CA ALA A 94 5.29 -6.25 16.90
C ALA A 94 6.57 -7.09 16.93
N ASP A 95 6.80 -7.81 18.02
CA ASP A 95 8.01 -8.62 18.24
C ASP A 95 7.88 -10.08 17.77
N ARG A 96 6.70 -10.48 17.26
CA ARG A 96 6.51 -11.84 16.75
C ARG A 96 7.10 -11.98 15.35
N ALA A 97 7.78 -13.12 15.10
CA ALA A 97 8.24 -13.47 13.76
C ALA A 97 7.05 -13.56 12.79
N VAL A 98 7.20 -12.96 11.62
CA VAL A 98 6.11 -12.82 10.63
C VAL A 98 5.52 -14.17 10.20
N ARG A 99 6.35 -15.24 10.16
CA ARG A 99 5.87 -16.61 9.88
C ARG A 99 4.82 -17.11 10.89
N MET A 100 4.79 -16.56 12.11
CA MET A 100 3.83 -16.91 13.16
C MET A 100 2.53 -16.08 13.11
N LEU A 101 2.47 -15.11 12.22
CA LEU A 101 1.32 -14.21 12.07
C LEU A 101 0.28 -14.79 11.12
N SER A 102 -1.01 -14.57 11.40
CA SER A 102 -2.09 -14.84 10.46
C SER A 102 -1.97 -13.95 9.20
N ALA A 103 -2.69 -14.31 8.14
CA ALA A 103 -2.71 -13.50 6.92
C ALA A 103 -3.19 -12.06 7.18
N GLY A 104 -4.24 -11.89 8.01
CA GLY A 104 -4.74 -10.57 8.40
C GLY A 104 -3.73 -9.78 9.25
N GLN A 105 -3.02 -10.44 10.17
CA GLN A 105 -1.96 -9.80 10.94
C GLN A 105 -0.81 -9.34 10.05
N ARG A 106 -0.37 -10.16 9.08
CA ARG A 106 0.62 -9.75 8.08
C ARG A 106 0.14 -8.56 7.25
N ARG A 107 -1.16 -8.54 6.88
CA ARG A 107 -1.74 -7.41 6.15
C ARG A 107 -1.68 -6.11 6.95
N ARG A 108 -1.98 -6.15 8.25
CA ARG A 108 -1.88 -4.99 9.16
C ARG A 108 -0.43 -4.48 9.27
N VAL A 109 0.57 -5.37 9.34
CA VAL A 109 1.99 -4.98 9.32
C VAL A 109 2.36 -4.29 7.99
N ALA A 110 1.90 -4.83 6.87
CA ALA A 110 2.17 -4.24 5.56
C ALA A 110 1.53 -2.85 5.40
N LEU A 111 0.31 -2.66 5.93
CA LEU A 111 -0.33 -1.33 6.01
C LEU A 111 0.47 -0.35 6.86
N ALA A 112 1.08 -0.79 7.98
CA ALA A 112 2.00 0.05 8.74
C ALA A 112 3.21 0.50 7.90
N GLY A 113 3.72 -0.38 7.03
CA GLY A 113 4.76 -0.03 6.05
C GLY A 113 4.33 1.04 5.06
N VAL A 114 3.08 0.99 4.58
CA VAL A 114 2.50 2.04 3.71
C VAL A 114 2.47 3.40 4.43
N LEU A 115 2.03 3.42 5.69
CA LEU A 115 2.02 4.65 6.50
C LEU A 115 3.43 5.22 6.70
N LEU A 116 4.40 4.36 7.04
CA LEU A 116 5.79 4.74 7.28
C LEU A 116 6.51 5.23 6.02
N ALA A 117 6.08 4.80 4.84
CA ALA A 117 6.65 5.25 3.58
C ALA A 117 6.49 6.76 3.37
N ASN A 118 5.52 7.40 4.02
CA ASN A 118 5.22 8.83 3.91
C ASN A 118 5.13 9.31 2.45
N ALA A 119 4.55 8.48 1.59
CA ALA A 119 4.49 8.66 0.16
C ALA A 119 3.22 9.41 -0.25
N VAL A 120 3.30 10.20 -1.32
CA VAL A 120 2.14 10.93 -1.89
C VAL A 120 1.19 10.00 -2.62
N LEU A 121 1.73 9.02 -3.34
CA LEU A 121 0.95 8.04 -4.11
C LEU A 121 0.93 6.69 -3.42
N TRP A 122 -0.27 6.20 -3.13
CA TRP A 122 -0.48 4.83 -2.65
C TRP A 122 -1.03 3.96 -3.78
N LEU A 123 -0.34 2.88 -4.07
CA LEU A 123 -0.79 1.81 -4.97
C LEU A 123 -1.15 0.59 -4.13
N LEU A 124 -2.45 0.26 -4.09
CA LEU A 124 -2.98 -0.75 -3.20
C LEU A 124 -3.66 -1.87 -3.99
N ASP A 125 -3.07 -3.06 -3.96
CA ASP A 125 -3.64 -4.24 -4.62
C ASP A 125 -4.43 -5.06 -3.59
N GLU A 126 -5.77 -5.00 -3.68
CA GLU A 126 -6.72 -5.65 -2.78
C GLU A 126 -6.45 -5.37 -1.28
N PRO A 127 -6.41 -4.10 -0.85
CA PRO A 127 -5.91 -3.75 0.48
C PRO A 127 -6.72 -4.36 1.64
N THR A 128 -7.96 -4.76 1.41
CA THR A 128 -8.87 -5.32 2.42
C THR A 128 -8.88 -6.85 2.50
N THR A 129 -8.15 -7.53 1.61
CA THR A 129 -8.09 -9.00 1.58
C THR A 129 -7.48 -9.55 2.88
N ASN A 130 -8.08 -10.63 3.41
CA ASN A 130 -7.75 -11.28 4.68
C ASN A 130 -8.02 -10.43 5.95
N LEU A 131 -8.71 -9.31 5.84
CA LEU A 131 -9.11 -8.48 6.98
C LEU A 131 -10.56 -8.73 7.38
N ASP A 132 -10.80 -8.74 8.68
CA ASP A 132 -12.13 -8.68 9.29
C ASP A 132 -12.83 -7.33 9.06
N ALA A 133 -14.06 -7.18 9.50
CA ALA A 133 -14.83 -5.95 9.30
C ALA A 133 -14.11 -4.71 9.88
N ASP A 134 -13.50 -4.84 11.06
CA ASP A 134 -12.75 -3.75 11.71
C ASP A 134 -11.49 -3.40 10.91
N GLY A 135 -10.78 -4.42 10.40
CA GLY A 135 -9.62 -4.21 9.53
C GLY A 135 -9.97 -3.57 8.20
N GLN A 136 -11.13 -3.93 7.62
CA GLN A 136 -11.63 -3.27 6.40
C GLN A 136 -12.01 -1.82 6.66
N GLN A 137 -12.63 -1.53 7.82
CA GLN A 137 -12.96 -0.17 8.23
C GLN A 137 -11.69 0.65 8.42
N LEU A 138 -10.68 0.09 9.09
CA LEU A 138 -9.36 0.72 9.24
C LEU A 138 -8.76 1.12 7.89
N VAL A 139 -8.77 0.24 6.88
CA VAL A 139 -8.25 0.56 5.53
C VAL A 139 -9.00 1.75 4.93
N ARG A 140 -10.34 1.80 5.06
CA ARG A 140 -11.14 2.94 4.59
C ARG A 140 -10.74 4.24 5.25
N GLU A 141 -10.56 4.23 6.57
CA GLU A 141 -10.14 5.40 7.35
C GLU A 141 -8.75 5.89 6.94
N LEU A 142 -7.79 4.98 6.79
CA LEU A 142 -6.44 5.31 6.35
C LEU A 142 -6.43 5.94 4.96
N ILE A 143 -7.23 5.39 4.02
CA ILE A 143 -7.37 5.96 2.68
C ILE A 143 -8.01 7.34 2.75
N ALA A 144 -9.10 7.52 3.50
CA ALA A 144 -9.79 8.80 3.64
C ALA A 144 -8.87 9.88 4.24
N GLU A 145 -8.11 9.55 5.28
CA GLU A 145 -7.13 10.46 5.88
C GLU A 145 -6.01 10.83 4.90
N HIS A 146 -5.54 9.87 4.10
CA HIS A 146 -4.52 10.12 3.10
C HIS A 146 -5.01 11.08 2.02
N LEU A 147 -6.22 10.86 1.50
CA LEU A 147 -6.86 11.74 0.53
C LEU A 147 -7.11 13.14 1.09
N ALA A 148 -7.53 13.26 2.37
CA ALA A 148 -7.74 14.55 3.04
C ALA A 148 -6.45 15.39 3.16
N ARG A 149 -5.28 14.75 3.09
CA ARG A 149 -3.95 15.39 3.06
C ARG A 149 -3.41 15.61 1.65
N ALA A 150 -4.30 15.66 0.64
CA ALA A 150 -3.95 15.76 -0.77
C ALA A 150 -3.08 14.59 -1.30
N GLY A 151 -3.16 13.43 -0.66
CA GLY A 151 -2.56 12.21 -1.16
C GLY A 151 -3.35 11.63 -2.34
N LEU A 152 -2.71 10.75 -3.09
CA LEU A 152 -3.29 10.05 -4.24
C LEU A 152 -3.35 8.55 -3.95
N VAL A 153 -4.46 7.91 -4.36
CA VAL A 153 -4.64 6.47 -4.21
C VAL A 153 -5.08 5.84 -5.52
N VAL A 154 -4.42 4.77 -5.91
CA VAL A 154 -4.90 3.81 -6.91
C VAL A 154 -5.08 2.48 -6.22
N ALA A 155 -6.31 1.99 -6.15
CA ALA A 155 -6.61 0.74 -5.47
C ALA A 155 -7.37 -0.23 -6.39
N ALA A 156 -6.87 -1.47 -6.50
CA ALA A 156 -7.65 -2.58 -7.04
C ALA A 156 -8.55 -3.12 -5.93
N VAL A 157 -9.84 -3.21 -6.21
CA VAL A 157 -10.84 -3.64 -5.23
C VAL A 157 -11.87 -4.56 -5.88
N HIS A 158 -12.35 -5.55 -5.12
CA HIS A 158 -13.47 -6.40 -5.55
C HIS A 158 -14.83 -5.76 -5.28
N HIS A 159 -14.92 -5.00 -4.19
CA HIS A 159 -16.13 -4.28 -3.80
C HIS A 159 -15.80 -2.79 -3.68
N PRO A 160 -16.73 -1.92 -4.13
CA PRO A 160 -16.53 -0.48 -4.01
C PRO A 160 -16.20 -0.09 -2.57
N LEU A 161 -15.15 0.70 -2.38
CA LEU A 161 -14.89 1.35 -1.12
C LEU A 161 -15.81 2.56 -1.02
N PRO A 162 -16.59 2.72 0.04
CA PRO A 162 -17.45 3.90 0.24
C PRO A 162 -16.55 5.11 0.57
N LEU A 163 -16.04 5.75 -0.49
CA LEU A 163 -15.27 6.98 -0.44
C LEU A 163 -16.12 8.14 -0.97
N PRO A 164 -15.86 9.39 -0.58
CA PRO A 164 -16.57 10.56 -1.11
C PRO A 164 -16.53 10.59 -2.64
N ALA A 165 -17.71 10.67 -3.28
CA ALA A 165 -17.86 10.56 -4.73
C ALA A 165 -17.10 11.66 -5.51
N GLU A 166 -16.94 12.83 -4.91
CA GLU A 166 -16.28 14.01 -5.52
C GLU A 166 -14.80 13.80 -5.79
N GLN A 167 -14.17 12.82 -5.13
CA GLN A 167 -12.75 12.51 -5.27
C GLN A 167 -12.50 11.15 -5.92
N LEU A 168 -13.56 10.51 -6.41
CA LEU A 168 -13.50 9.13 -6.87
C LEU A 168 -13.56 9.05 -8.40
N VAL A 169 -12.50 8.53 -9.00
CA VAL A 169 -12.50 8.06 -10.40
C VAL A 169 -12.49 6.53 -10.36
N THR A 170 -13.44 5.91 -11.03
CA THR A 170 -13.51 4.44 -11.16
C THR A 170 -13.15 4.07 -12.59
N LEU A 171 -12.23 3.10 -12.74
CA LEU A 171 -11.89 2.47 -13.99
C LEU A 171 -12.29 0.98 -13.92
N GLU A 172 -13.17 0.57 -14.79
CA GLU A 172 -13.55 -0.83 -14.95
C GLU A 172 -12.70 -1.47 -16.06
N LEU A 173 -12.10 -2.61 -15.75
CA LEU A 173 -11.22 -3.39 -16.63
C LEU A 173 -11.91 -4.68 -17.06
#